data_c7c5e604be64338e5202ed69d471cf6d
#
_entry.id   c7c5e604be64338e5202ed69d471cf6d
#
_cell.length_a   1.000
_cell.length_b   1.000
_cell.length_c   1.000
_cell.angle_alpha   90.00
_cell.angle_beta   90.00
_cell.angle_gamma   90.00
#
_symmetry.space_group_name_H-M   'P 1'
#
loop_
_entity.id
_entity.type
_entity.pdbx_description
1 polymer ?
#
loop_
_entity_poly.entity_id
_entity_poly.type
_entity_poly.pdbx_seq_one_letter_code
_entity_poly.pdbx_strand_id
1 'polypeptide(L)'
;MARRRVHQSTPENERAILDAALSLAVTAGYEGTTMSEVARLSGLPNGSIYYHFENKEKLFAELIEFCFEIWKKDHTGPTNRDLLRRSIAGSAGGSADPENKAEAFWVLALMFALDRRLEDNLARKKYLEVRKEMFEHMVRRVEPLIPAEVLAEDPEFGRKMVVLGRALTDGFYIAACAGDDVDFAEFADLSATAVEALIARRAEQLSKEKNS
;
A
#
# COMPACT_ATOMS: atom_id res chain seq x y z
N MET A 1 -14.48 -25.00 40.35
CA MET A 1 -14.22 -23.57 40.13
C MET A 1 -13.24 -23.44 38.98
N ALA A 2 -13.73 -23.09 37.77
CA ALA A 2 -12.88 -22.90 36.59
C ALA A 2 -12.16 -21.56 36.71
N ARG A 3 -10.83 -21.59 36.71
CA ARG A 3 -9.98 -20.39 36.63
C ARG A 3 -10.29 -19.68 35.33
N ARG A 4 -10.92 -18.51 35.44
CA ARG A 4 -11.07 -17.52 34.37
C ARG A 4 -9.64 -17.19 33.88
N ARG A 5 -9.17 -17.79 32.73
CA ARG A 5 -7.94 -17.37 32.08
C ARG A 5 -8.15 -15.91 31.69
N VAL A 6 -7.49 -15.02 32.39
CA VAL A 6 -7.29 -13.65 31.94
C VAL A 6 -6.49 -13.76 30.64
N HIS A 7 -7.11 -13.52 29.49
CA HIS A 7 -6.42 -13.40 28.23
C HIS A 7 -5.54 -12.15 28.33
N GLN A 8 -4.25 -12.37 28.59
CA GLN A 8 -3.28 -11.32 28.42
C GLN A 8 -3.19 -11.01 26.93
N SER A 9 -3.32 -9.73 26.59
CA SER A 9 -2.98 -9.20 25.27
C SER A 9 -1.51 -9.50 25.02
N THR A 10 -1.23 -10.32 24.03
CA THR A 10 0.14 -10.57 23.58
C THR A 10 0.28 -9.99 22.17
N PRO A 11 1.47 -9.50 21.79
CA PRO A 11 1.73 -9.07 20.41
C PRO A 11 1.42 -10.16 19.38
N GLU A 12 1.58 -11.43 19.75
CA GLU A 12 1.25 -12.56 18.89
C GLU A 12 -0.27 -12.67 18.63
N ASN A 13 -1.11 -12.44 19.65
CA ASN A 13 -2.57 -12.43 19.49
C ASN A 13 -3.01 -11.29 18.58
N GLU A 14 -2.50 -10.09 18.80
CA GLU A 14 -2.79 -8.93 17.97
C GLU A 14 -2.39 -9.18 16.51
N ARG A 15 -1.20 -9.73 16.31
CA ARG A 15 -0.71 -10.13 14.98
C ARG A 15 -1.64 -11.13 14.30
N ALA A 16 -2.05 -12.18 15.01
CA ALA A 16 -2.96 -13.21 14.49
C ALA A 16 -4.33 -12.63 14.11
N ILE A 17 -4.83 -11.66 14.88
CA ILE A 17 -6.08 -10.96 14.57
C ILE A 17 -5.95 -10.12 13.30
N LEU A 18 -4.86 -9.35 13.17
CA LEU A 18 -4.61 -8.50 11.99
C LEU A 18 -4.41 -9.34 10.72
N ASP A 19 -3.66 -10.45 10.81
CA ASP A 19 -3.47 -11.38 9.69
C ASP A 19 -4.80 -12.02 9.25
N ALA A 20 -5.63 -12.44 10.18
CA ALA A 20 -6.97 -12.96 9.89
C ALA A 20 -7.89 -11.91 9.27
N ALA A 21 -7.85 -10.67 9.78
CA ALA A 21 -8.64 -9.57 9.23
C ALA A 21 -8.20 -9.22 7.80
N LEU A 22 -6.90 -9.21 7.51
CA LEU A 22 -6.36 -8.96 6.18
C LEU A 22 -6.84 -10.02 5.18
N SER A 23 -6.71 -11.30 5.52
CA SER A 23 -7.14 -12.41 4.67
C SER A 23 -8.65 -12.35 4.35
N LEU A 24 -9.48 -12.02 5.34
CA LEU A 24 -10.92 -11.85 5.14
C LEU A 24 -11.24 -10.62 4.29
N ALA A 25 -10.52 -9.50 4.49
CA ALA A 25 -10.74 -8.28 3.74
C ALA A 25 -10.48 -8.47 2.24
N VAL A 26 -9.44 -9.22 1.87
CA VAL A 26 -9.12 -9.51 0.47
C VAL A 26 -10.21 -10.34 -0.20
N THR A 27 -10.78 -11.31 0.51
CA THR A 27 -11.75 -12.26 -0.07
C THR A 27 -13.20 -11.79 0.01
N ALA A 28 -13.59 -11.12 1.09
CA ALA A 28 -14.97 -10.73 1.39
C ALA A 28 -15.19 -9.20 1.41
N GLY A 29 -14.15 -8.42 1.25
CA GLY A 29 -14.20 -6.97 1.36
C GLY A 29 -14.40 -6.46 2.79
N TYR A 30 -14.48 -5.12 2.93
CA TYR A 30 -14.73 -4.51 4.24
C TYR A 30 -16.07 -4.96 4.83
N GLU A 31 -17.15 -4.88 4.07
CA GLU A 31 -18.50 -5.22 4.57
C GLU A 31 -18.63 -6.72 4.94
N GLY A 32 -18.05 -7.61 4.14
CA GLY A 32 -18.09 -9.05 4.38
C GLY A 32 -17.21 -9.51 5.55
N THR A 33 -16.28 -8.70 6.03
CA THR A 33 -15.45 -9.02 7.19
C THR A 33 -16.19 -8.71 8.48
N THR A 34 -16.41 -9.72 9.31
CA THR A 34 -17.04 -9.56 10.64
C THR A 34 -16.08 -9.89 11.78
N MET A 35 -16.26 -9.27 12.95
CA MET A 35 -15.45 -9.55 14.15
C MET A 35 -15.52 -11.05 14.56
N SER A 36 -16.65 -11.69 14.32
CA SER A 36 -16.83 -13.12 14.61
C SER A 36 -16.06 -14.02 13.65
N GLU A 37 -15.98 -13.68 12.38
CA GLU A 37 -15.17 -14.42 11.42
C GLU A 37 -13.67 -14.21 11.65
N VAL A 38 -13.25 -13.00 12.00
CA VAL A 38 -11.88 -12.72 12.44
C VAL A 38 -11.51 -13.59 13.64
N ALA A 39 -12.41 -13.71 14.63
CA ALA A 39 -12.20 -14.59 15.78
C ALA A 39 -12.04 -16.06 15.36
N ARG A 40 -12.92 -16.53 14.48
CA ARG A 40 -12.87 -17.90 13.96
C ARG A 40 -11.56 -18.18 13.21
N LEU A 41 -11.14 -17.27 12.34
CA LEU A 41 -9.94 -17.45 11.52
C LEU A 41 -8.64 -17.30 12.31
N SER A 42 -8.58 -16.37 13.26
CA SER A 42 -7.41 -16.19 14.15
C SER A 42 -7.29 -17.28 15.19
N GLY A 43 -8.31 -18.12 15.39
CA GLY A 43 -8.35 -19.14 16.47
C GLY A 43 -8.51 -18.55 17.87
N LEU A 44 -8.86 -17.27 17.99
CA LEU A 44 -9.00 -16.59 19.25
C LEU A 44 -10.50 -16.40 19.63
N PRO A 45 -10.85 -16.43 20.92
CA PRO A 45 -12.22 -16.17 21.36
C PRO A 45 -12.69 -14.76 20.96
N ASN A 46 -13.97 -14.59 20.64
CA ASN A 46 -14.58 -13.28 20.36
C ASN A 46 -14.23 -12.21 21.41
N GLY A 47 -14.23 -12.57 22.69
CA GLY A 47 -13.86 -11.65 23.77
C GLY A 47 -12.42 -11.13 23.66
N SER A 48 -11.50 -11.93 23.10
CA SER A 48 -10.13 -11.48 22.84
C SER A 48 -10.09 -10.44 21.70
N ILE A 49 -10.88 -10.63 20.65
CA ILE A 49 -10.93 -9.67 19.55
C ILE A 49 -11.43 -8.32 20.05
N TYR A 50 -12.56 -8.28 20.79
CA TYR A 50 -13.11 -7.05 21.36
C TYR A 50 -12.25 -6.44 22.47
N TYR A 51 -11.38 -7.22 23.10
CA TYR A 51 -10.39 -6.69 24.04
C TYR A 51 -9.27 -5.90 23.33
N HIS A 52 -8.81 -6.38 22.17
CA HIS A 52 -7.79 -5.70 21.37
C HIS A 52 -8.39 -4.56 20.54
N PHE A 53 -9.55 -4.81 19.92
CA PHE A 53 -10.17 -3.89 18.97
C PHE A 53 -11.64 -3.69 19.34
N GLU A 54 -11.97 -2.49 19.72
CA GLU A 54 -13.32 -2.13 20.20
C GLU A 54 -14.43 -2.42 19.17
N ASN A 55 -14.10 -2.22 17.88
CA ASN A 55 -15.02 -2.43 16.76
C ASN A 55 -14.26 -2.66 15.44
N LYS A 56 -15.02 -2.97 14.39
CA LYS A 56 -14.46 -3.23 13.05
C LYS A 56 -13.68 -2.04 12.48
N GLU A 57 -14.14 -0.82 12.68
CA GLU A 57 -13.44 0.37 12.16
C GLU A 57 -12.06 0.54 12.80
N LYS A 58 -11.95 0.35 14.12
CA LYS A 58 -10.66 0.40 14.82
C LYS A 58 -9.75 -0.75 14.40
N LEU A 59 -10.29 -1.96 14.26
CA LEU A 59 -9.54 -3.10 13.74
C LEU A 59 -8.93 -2.78 12.36
N PHE A 60 -9.72 -2.23 11.45
CA PHE A 60 -9.22 -1.91 10.11
C PHE A 60 -8.29 -0.69 10.09
N ALA A 61 -8.46 0.28 10.97
CA ALA A 61 -7.52 1.39 11.12
C ALA A 61 -6.13 0.90 11.56
N GLU A 62 -6.08 0.00 12.55
CA GLU A 62 -4.84 -0.64 13.00
C GLU A 62 -4.26 -1.58 11.92
N LEU A 63 -5.11 -2.28 11.18
CA LEU A 63 -4.68 -3.11 10.06
C LEU A 63 -3.98 -2.29 8.98
N ILE A 64 -4.50 -1.13 8.64
CA ILE A 64 -3.89 -0.21 7.67
C ILE A 64 -2.52 0.27 8.16
N GLU A 65 -2.41 0.66 9.42
CA GLU A 65 -1.14 1.06 10.04
C GLU A 65 -0.12 -0.08 10.03
N PHE A 66 -0.56 -1.28 10.41
CA PHE A 66 0.25 -2.49 10.38
C PHE A 66 0.82 -2.80 8.99
N CYS A 67 -0.02 -2.75 7.96
CA CYS A 67 0.40 -2.95 6.58
C CYS A 67 1.37 -1.85 6.11
N PHE A 68 1.14 -0.61 6.54
CA PHE A 68 2.03 0.50 6.23
C PHE A 68 3.42 0.34 6.86
N GLU A 69 3.51 -0.14 8.09
CA GLU A 69 4.80 -0.42 8.72
C GLU A 69 5.59 -1.53 7.98
N ILE A 70 4.89 -2.55 7.44
CA ILE A 70 5.51 -3.56 6.58
C ILE A 70 6.02 -2.88 5.30
N TRP A 71 5.17 -2.11 4.62
CA TRP A 71 5.53 -1.39 3.41
C TRP A 71 6.75 -0.47 3.62
N LYS A 72 6.80 0.29 4.72
CA LYS A 72 7.96 1.16 5.02
C LYS A 72 9.27 0.38 5.11
N LYS A 73 9.25 -0.80 5.73
CA LYS A 73 10.45 -1.64 5.85
C LYS A 73 10.95 -2.11 4.49
N ASP A 74 10.05 -2.49 3.60
CA ASP A 74 10.39 -2.95 2.26
C ASP A 74 10.89 -1.81 1.36
N HIS A 75 10.56 -0.57 1.70
CA HIS A 75 10.95 0.64 0.97
C HIS A 75 12.12 1.39 1.63
N THR A 76 12.92 0.72 2.44
CA THR A 76 14.22 1.20 2.95
C THR A 76 15.35 0.90 1.95
N GLY A 77 16.51 1.54 2.12
CA GLY A 77 17.70 1.28 1.30
C GLY A 77 17.98 2.40 0.28
N PRO A 78 18.98 2.23 -0.61
CA PRO A 78 19.45 3.29 -1.49
C PRO A 78 18.39 3.68 -2.52
N THR A 79 18.38 4.96 -2.85
CA THR A 79 17.55 5.50 -3.93
C THR A 79 18.25 5.25 -5.26
N ASN A 80 17.72 4.35 -6.05
CA ASN A 80 18.22 3.99 -7.37
C ASN A 80 17.08 3.43 -8.24
N ARG A 81 17.40 3.01 -9.48
CA ARG A 81 16.45 2.38 -10.40
C ARG A 81 15.74 1.18 -9.78
N ASP A 82 16.47 0.34 -9.03
CA ASP A 82 15.89 -0.83 -8.37
C ASP A 82 14.84 -0.45 -7.31
N LEU A 83 14.95 0.74 -6.72
CA LEU A 83 13.91 1.23 -5.83
C LEU A 83 12.61 1.51 -6.57
N LEU A 84 12.66 2.23 -7.71
CA LEU A 84 11.46 2.50 -8.53
C LEU A 84 10.81 1.19 -8.94
N ARG A 85 11.59 0.26 -9.47
CA ARG A 85 11.14 -1.07 -9.87
C ARG A 85 10.50 -1.83 -8.69
N ARG A 86 11.18 -1.91 -7.54
CA ARG A 86 10.66 -2.60 -6.36
C ARG A 86 9.43 -1.92 -5.76
N SER A 87 9.35 -0.60 -5.83
CA SER A 87 8.17 0.13 -5.35
C SER A 87 6.93 -0.18 -6.17
N ILE A 88 7.11 -0.47 -7.45
CA ILE A 88 6.03 -0.88 -8.35
C ILE A 88 5.80 -2.41 -8.23
N ALA A 89 6.88 -3.21 -8.28
CA ALA A 89 6.81 -4.67 -8.19
C ALA A 89 6.51 -5.19 -6.78
N GLY A 90 7.04 -4.58 -5.75
CA GLY A 90 6.85 -5.01 -4.35
C GLY A 90 5.44 -4.72 -3.82
N SER A 91 4.76 -3.79 -4.48
CA SER A 91 3.32 -3.63 -4.34
C SER A 91 2.57 -4.74 -5.09
N ALA A 92 3.23 -5.38 -6.06
CA ALA A 92 2.66 -6.22 -7.10
C ALA A 92 3.26 -7.63 -7.06
N GLY A 93 3.08 -8.33 -5.97
CA GLY A 93 3.52 -9.73 -5.86
C GLY A 93 2.74 -10.73 -6.69
N GLY A 94 2.15 -10.37 -7.80
CA GLY A 94 1.68 -11.19 -8.94
C GLY A 94 0.91 -12.50 -8.67
N SER A 95 0.51 -12.73 -7.43
CA SER A 95 -0.21 -13.91 -7.00
C SER A 95 -1.36 -13.45 -6.11
N ALA A 96 -2.57 -13.83 -6.42
CA ALA A 96 -3.73 -13.71 -5.52
C ALA A 96 -3.53 -14.59 -4.26
N ASP A 97 -2.30 -14.65 -3.75
CA ASP A 97 -1.93 -15.39 -2.56
C ASP A 97 -2.27 -14.54 -1.34
N PRO A 98 -3.24 -14.97 -0.52
CA PRO A 98 -3.57 -14.28 0.74
C PRO A 98 -2.38 -14.19 1.72
N GLU A 99 -1.33 -15.00 1.50
CA GLU A 99 -0.10 -14.93 2.27
C GLU A 99 0.82 -13.78 1.81
N ASN A 100 0.63 -13.24 0.59
CA ASN A 100 1.34 -12.06 0.12
C ASN A 100 0.72 -10.77 0.70
N LYS A 101 1.21 -10.37 1.86
CA LYS A 101 0.68 -9.21 2.61
C LYS A 101 0.80 -7.89 1.86
N ALA A 102 1.75 -7.75 0.94
CA ALA A 102 1.91 -6.53 0.14
C ALA A 102 0.78 -6.40 -0.89
N GLU A 103 0.42 -7.49 -1.54
CA GLU A 103 -0.71 -7.54 -2.47
C GLU A 103 -2.04 -7.36 -1.74
N ALA A 104 -2.23 -8.08 -0.64
CA ALA A 104 -3.39 -7.93 0.22
C ALA A 104 -3.59 -6.48 0.69
N PHE A 105 -2.50 -5.78 1.00
CA PHE A 105 -2.55 -4.36 1.34
C PHE A 105 -3.04 -3.48 0.18
N TRP A 106 -2.60 -3.73 -1.07
CA TRP A 106 -3.06 -2.96 -2.22
C TRP A 106 -4.56 -3.16 -2.49
N VAL A 107 -5.05 -4.39 -2.42
CA VAL A 107 -6.49 -4.68 -2.56
C VAL A 107 -7.29 -3.92 -1.50
N LEU A 108 -6.84 -3.98 -0.25
CA LEU A 108 -7.41 -3.22 0.86
C LEU A 108 -7.36 -1.70 0.60
N ALA A 109 -6.23 -1.20 0.11
CA ALA A 109 -6.02 0.20 -0.21
C ALA A 109 -6.97 0.71 -1.30
N LEU A 110 -7.13 -0.06 -2.40
CA LEU A 110 -8.06 0.28 -3.48
C LEU A 110 -9.51 0.24 -3.00
N MET A 111 -9.89 -0.71 -2.16
CA MET A 111 -11.22 -0.79 -1.56
C MET A 111 -11.55 0.50 -0.78
N PHE A 112 -10.65 0.98 0.09
CA PHE A 112 -10.85 2.22 0.82
C PHE A 112 -10.76 3.48 -0.05
N ALA A 113 -9.99 3.45 -1.14
CA ALA A 113 -9.92 4.56 -2.08
C ALA A 113 -11.23 4.73 -2.86
N LEU A 114 -11.84 3.64 -3.32
CA LEU A 114 -12.93 3.65 -4.28
C LEU A 114 -14.31 3.62 -3.63
N ASP A 115 -14.46 3.05 -2.43
CA ASP A 115 -15.76 2.94 -1.77
C ASP A 115 -16.16 4.25 -1.06
N ARG A 116 -17.00 5.04 -1.74
CA ARG A 116 -17.52 6.32 -1.22
C ARG A 116 -18.47 6.15 -0.04
N ARG A 117 -19.06 4.95 0.17
CA ARG A 117 -19.93 4.69 1.32
C ARG A 117 -19.16 4.72 2.64
N LEU A 118 -17.84 4.61 2.57
CA LEU A 118 -16.94 4.64 3.73
C LEU A 118 -16.41 6.05 4.05
N GLU A 119 -16.98 7.13 3.49
CA GLU A 119 -16.42 8.49 3.60
C GLU A 119 -16.17 8.91 5.06
N ASP A 120 -17.08 8.61 5.96
CA ASP A 120 -16.95 8.92 7.39
C ASP A 120 -16.28 7.83 8.23
N ASN A 121 -15.95 6.70 7.62
CA ASN A 121 -15.37 5.55 8.31
C ASN A 121 -13.95 5.85 8.83
N LEU A 122 -13.66 5.47 10.08
CA LEU A 122 -12.35 5.70 10.72
C LEU A 122 -11.22 5.02 9.96
N ALA A 123 -11.43 3.80 9.47
CA ALA A 123 -10.42 3.07 8.71
C ALA A 123 -10.09 3.79 7.39
N ARG A 124 -11.10 4.34 6.69
CA ARG A 124 -10.85 5.14 5.48
C ARG A 124 -10.09 6.42 5.78
N LYS A 125 -10.39 7.11 6.86
CA LYS A 125 -9.64 8.31 7.28
C LYS A 125 -8.18 7.94 7.54
N LYS A 126 -7.93 6.86 8.29
CA LYS A 126 -6.57 6.34 8.52
C LYS A 126 -5.87 5.98 7.20
N TYR A 127 -6.57 5.31 6.28
CA TYR A 127 -6.01 5.01 4.97
C TYR A 127 -5.56 6.27 4.21
N LEU A 128 -6.36 7.34 4.23
CA LEU A 128 -6.00 8.58 3.54
C LEU A 128 -4.77 9.27 4.17
N GLU A 129 -4.63 9.20 5.50
CA GLU A 129 -3.44 9.67 6.22
C GLU A 129 -2.20 8.88 5.79
N VAL A 130 -2.27 7.55 5.85
CA VAL A 130 -1.20 6.64 5.44
C VAL A 130 -0.84 6.84 3.96
N ARG A 131 -1.86 6.96 3.08
CA ARG A 131 -1.67 7.22 1.65
C ARG A 131 -0.88 8.50 1.40
N LYS A 132 -1.15 9.56 2.17
CA LYS A 132 -0.41 10.82 2.11
C LYS A 132 1.03 10.62 2.56
N GLU A 133 1.25 9.93 3.67
CA GLU A 133 2.60 9.66 4.19
C GLU A 133 3.44 8.82 3.21
N MET A 134 2.86 7.76 2.63
CA MET A 134 3.48 6.97 1.56
C MET A 134 3.87 7.84 0.37
N PHE A 135 2.99 8.75 -0.03
CA PHE A 135 3.25 9.67 -1.14
C PHE A 135 4.46 10.56 -0.84
N GLU A 136 4.48 11.24 0.30
CA GLU A 136 5.60 12.10 0.69
C GLU A 136 6.91 11.31 0.89
N HIS A 137 6.83 10.09 1.39
CA HIS A 137 7.97 9.19 1.47
C HIS A 137 8.55 8.92 0.07
N MET A 138 7.71 8.58 -0.90
CA MET A 138 8.15 8.30 -2.27
C MET A 138 8.68 9.55 -2.97
N VAL A 139 8.11 10.73 -2.76
CA VAL A 139 8.62 12.00 -3.30
C VAL A 139 10.06 12.21 -2.85
N ARG A 140 10.34 12.13 -1.54
CA ARG A 140 11.70 12.25 -1.00
C ARG A 140 12.69 11.24 -1.59
N ARG A 141 12.20 10.11 -2.06
CA ARG A 141 13.01 9.04 -2.65
C ARG A 141 13.22 9.20 -4.15
N VAL A 142 12.28 9.81 -4.85
CA VAL A 142 12.35 10.00 -6.31
C VAL A 142 13.10 11.29 -6.68
N GLU A 143 12.93 12.36 -5.91
CA GLU A 143 13.57 13.66 -6.19
C GLU A 143 15.09 13.58 -6.38
N PRO A 144 15.88 12.82 -5.58
CA PRO A 144 17.32 12.69 -5.81
C PRO A 144 17.72 12.02 -7.14
N LEU A 145 16.78 11.37 -7.84
CA LEU A 145 17.01 10.77 -9.16
C LEU A 145 16.80 11.78 -10.30
N ILE A 146 16.26 12.95 -9.99
CA ILE A 146 15.92 13.99 -10.96
C ILE A 146 17.03 15.01 -11.01
N PRO A 147 17.56 15.38 -12.22
CA PRO A 147 18.54 16.43 -12.34
C PRO A 147 18.09 17.75 -11.71
N ALA A 148 19.01 18.41 -11.00
CA ALA A 148 18.70 19.63 -10.25
C ALA A 148 18.10 20.74 -11.12
N GLU A 149 18.55 20.85 -12.37
CA GLU A 149 18.02 21.80 -13.35
C GLU A 149 16.56 21.55 -13.71
N VAL A 150 16.11 20.30 -13.67
CA VAL A 150 14.68 19.95 -13.90
C VAL A 150 13.83 20.41 -12.71
N LEU A 151 14.30 20.15 -11.48
CA LEU A 151 13.61 20.57 -10.26
C LEU A 151 13.64 22.09 -10.05
N ALA A 152 14.69 22.76 -10.55
CA ALA A 152 14.77 24.23 -10.49
C ALA A 152 13.73 24.89 -11.40
N GLU A 153 13.44 24.27 -12.57
CA GLU A 153 12.43 24.76 -13.51
C GLU A 153 11.01 24.35 -13.13
N ASP A 154 10.83 23.10 -12.66
CA ASP A 154 9.56 22.56 -12.21
C ASP A 154 9.72 21.87 -10.85
N PRO A 155 9.57 22.60 -9.72
CA PRO A 155 9.67 22.03 -8.38
C PRO A 155 8.67 20.89 -8.10
N GLU A 156 7.57 20.82 -8.83
CA GLU A 156 6.55 19.78 -8.68
C GLU A 156 6.83 18.53 -9.55
N PHE A 157 7.90 18.53 -10.36
CA PHE A 157 8.16 17.44 -11.30
C PHE A 157 8.33 16.09 -10.59
N GLY A 158 9.03 16.04 -9.45
CA GLY A 158 9.17 14.84 -8.64
C GLY A 158 7.82 14.28 -8.17
N ARG A 159 6.94 15.16 -7.70
CA ARG A 159 5.58 14.80 -7.29
C ARG A 159 4.75 14.25 -8.44
N LYS A 160 4.87 14.85 -9.63
CA LYS A 160 4.21 14.35 -10.87
C LYS A 160 4.67 12.94 -11.23
N MET A 161 5.96 12.64 -11.09
CA MET A 161 6.51 11.30 -11.35
C MET A 161 5.99 10.27 -10.35
N VAL A 162 5.86 10.63 -9.07
CA VAL A 162 5.28 9.75 -8.05
C VAL A 162 3.79 9.50 -8.30
N VAL A 163 3.04 10.53 -8.69
CA VAL A 163 1.62 10.36 -9.09
C VAL A 163 1.49 9.40 -10.26
N LEU A 164 2.32 9.57 -11.29
CA LEU A 164 2.32 8.70 -12.47
C LEU A 164 2.64 7.24 -12.10
N GLY A 165 3.72 7.00 -11.34
CA GLY A 165 4.10 5.65 -10.91
C GLY A 165 2.99 4.98 -10.11
N ARG A 166 2.34 5.72 -9.21
CA ARG A 166 1.20 5.22 -8.43
C ARG A 166 0.00 4.90 -9.31
N ALA A 167 -0.33 5.78 -10.27
CA ALA A 167 -1.46 5.55 -11.18
C ALA A 167 -1.25 4.29 -12.03
N LEU A 168 -0.01 4.01 -12.48
CA LEU A 168 0.33 2.78 -13.18
C LEU A 168 0.15 1.56 -12.26
N THR A 169 0.65 1.61 -11.04
CA THR A 169 0.50 0.52 -10.06
C THR A 169 -0.98 0.24 -9.74
N ASP A 170 -1.75 1.29 -9.40
CA ASP A 170 -3.19 1.15 -9.12
C ASP A 170 -3.92 0.54 -10.34
N GLY A 171 -3.57 0.98 -11.57
CA GLY A 171 -4.14 0.46 -12.82
C GLY A 171 -3.84 -1.01 -13.07
N PHE A 172 -2.62 -1.47 -12.82
CA PHE A 172 -2.25 -2.88 -12.95
C PHE A 172 -3.01 -3.77 -11.97
N TYR A 173 -3.20 -3.32 -10.74
CA TYR A 173 -4.01 -4.03 -9.76
C TYR A 173 -5.47 -4.14 -10.18
N ILE A 174 -6.04 -3.08 -10.70
CA ILE A 174 -7.42 -3.08 -11.22
C ILE A 174 -7.52 -4.06 -12.40
N ALA A 175 -6.57 -4.03 -13.34
CA ALA A 175 -6.52 -4.94 -14.48
C ALA A 175 -6.44 -6.41 -14.03
N ALA A 176 -5.54 -6.72 -13.10
CA ALA A 176 -5.41 -8.08 -12.55
C ALA A 176 -6.70 -8.55 -11.84
N CYS A 177 -7.33 -7.68 -11.06
CA CYS A 177 -8.62 -7.98 -10.41
C CYS A 177 -9.76 -8.16 -11.44
N ALA A 178 -9.66 -7.54 -12.61
CA ALA A 178 -10.60 -7.69 -13.71
C ALA A 178 -10.37 -9.00 -14.53
N GLY A 179 -9.27 -9.71 -14.27
CA GLY A 179 -8.93 -10.97 -14.95
C GLY A 179 -8.03 -10.80 -16.16
N ASP A 180 -7.43 -9.62 -16.35
CA ASP A 180 -6.42 -9.41 -17.38
C ASP A 180 -5.14 -10.20 -17.05
N ASP A 181 -4.44 -10.66 -18.07
CA ASP A 181 -3.15 -11.32 -17.93
C ASP A 181 -2.05 -10.27 -17.69
N VAL A 182 -1.71 -10.04 -16.41
CA VAL A 182 -0.77 -9.02 -15.97
C VAL A 182 0.47 -9.67 -15.36
N ASP A 183 1.60 -9.62 -16.06
CA ASP A 183 2.90 -9.91 -15.46
C ASP A 183 3.40 -8.67 -14.70
N PHE A 184 3.23 -8.68 -13.39
CA PHE A 184 3.62 -7.56 -12.55
C PHE A 184 5.12 -7.25 -12.57
N ALA A 185 5.99 -8.26 -12.75
CA ALA A 185 7.43 -8.03 -12.82
C ALA A 185 7.80 -7.30 -14.11
N GLU A 186 7.21 -7.70 -15.25
CA GLU A 186 7.39 -7.03 -16.54
C GLU A 186 6.85 -5.60 -16.47
N PHE A 187 5.62 -5.41 -15.99
CA PHE A 187 5.01 -4.08 -15.90
C PHE A 187 5.71 -3.14 -14.91
N ALA A 188 6.31 -3.68 -13.84
CA ALA A 188 7.17 -2.90 -12.95
C ALA A 188 8.42 -2.38 -13.68
N ASP A 189 9.06 -3.20 -14.49
CA ASP A 189 10.21 -2.80 -15.32
C ASP A 189 9.82 -1.76 -16.36
N LEU A 190 8.72 -1.96 -17.06
CA LEU A 190 8.20 -1.00 -18.06
C LEU A 190 7.86 0.34 -17.40
N SER A 191 7.21 0.32 -16.25
CA SER A 191 6.85 1.54 -15.52
C SER A 191 8.07 2.31 -15.02
N ALA A 192 9.07 1.62 -14.46
CA ALA A 192 10.32 2.24 -14.04
C ALA A 192 11.05 2.85 -15.25
N THR A 193 11.11 2.13 -16.36
CA THR A 193 11.70 2.61 -17.62
C THR A 193 10.96 3.85 -18.15
N ALA A 194 9.63 3.87 -18.10
CA ALA A 194 8.82 5.01 -18.51
C ALA A 194 9.10 6.26 -17.68
N VAL A 195 9.16 6.11 -16.36
CA VAL A 195 9.49 7.23 -15.44
C VAL A 195 10.89 7.76 -15.72
N GLU A 196 11.88 6.89 -15.86
CA GLU A 196 13.26 7.28 -16.18
C GLU A 196 13.36 8.01 -17.54
N ALA A 197 12.68 7.49 -18.56
CA ALA A 197 12.65 8.11 -19.89
C ALA A 197 12.03 9.51 -19.85
N LEU A 198 10.99 9.73 -19.05
CA LEU A 198 10.38 11.04 -18.87
C LEU A 198 11.32 12.03 -18.16
N ILE A 199 12.05 11.58 -17.14
CA ILE A 199 13.06 12.39 -16.46
C ILE A 199 14.17 12.78 -17.45
N ALA A 200 14.74 11.82 -18.18
CA ALA A 200 15.79 12.05 -19.17
C ALA A 200 15.33 13.00 -20.27
N ARG A 201 14.14 12.78 -20.83
CA ARG A 201 13.56 13.64 -21.87
C ARG A 201 13.40 15.09 -21.39
N ARG A 202 12.95 15.31 -20.15
CA ARG A 202 12.81 16.67 -19.62
C ARG A 202 14.16 17.36 -19.48
N ALA A 203 15.18 16.65 -19.00
CA ALA A 203 16.55 17.17 -18.91
C ALA A 203 17.12 17.56 -20.28
N GLU A 204 16.93 16.71 -21.30
CA GLU A 204 17.35 17.00 -22.67
C GLU A 204 16.64 18.23 -23.26
N GLN A 205 15.35 18.39 -23.03
CA GLN A 205 14.58 19.55 -23.47
C GLN A 205 15.17 20.85 -22.90
N LEU A 206 15.39 20.90 -21.58
CA LEU A 206 15.99 22.06 -20.92
C LEU A 206 17.39 22.37 -21.43
N SER A 207 18.21 21.35 -21.72
CA SER A 207 19.54 21.54 -22.29
C SER A 207 19.48 22.18 -23.68
N LYS A 208 18.51 21.81 -24.53
CA LYS A 208 18.32 22.41 -25.88
C LYS A 208 17.78 23.84 -25.78
N GLU A 209 16.87 24.13 -24.88
CA GLU A 209 16.31 25.47 -24.65
C GLU A 209 17.39 26.48 -24.22
N LYS A 210 18.37 26.04 -23.41
CA LYS A 210 19.49 26.86 -22.96
C LYS A 210 20.55 27.15 -24.06
N ASN A 211 20.58 26.30 -25.09
CA ASN A 211 21.55 26.42 -26.19
C ASN A 211 20.96 27.08 -27.46
N SER A 212 19.72 27.53 -27.43
CA SER A 212 18.98 28.22 -28.49
C SER A 212 18.84 29.70 -28.18
#